data_2b14e3cfe3a20cbef41f2f15ed6467fc
#
_entry.id   2b14e3cfe3a20cbef41f2f15ed6467fc
#
_cell.length_a   1.000
_cell.length_b   1.000
_cell.length_c   1.000
_cell.angle_alpha   90.00
_cell.angle_beta   90.00
_cell.angle_gamma   90.00
#
_symmetry.space_group_name_H-M   'P 1'
#
loop_
_entity.id
_entity.type
_entity.pdbx_description
1 polymer ?
#
loop_
_entity_poly.entity_id
_entity_poly.type
_entity_poly.pdbx_seq_one_letter_code
_entity_poly.pdbx_strand_id
1 'polypeptide(L)'
;MNEGYSPKDLKFGEDGRTLLISGITKLSNAVKSTLGPSGNTVLIESPHHTHGITVTKDGVTVAKSVDLVDPTENLAVRMMKEAAERTATSAGDGTTTAIVLTEGLVKAAVEMFEENKYANKTKVLRSLVNLTNEVVNSLKNRSRPVTKKMLLDVATISANNDDTVGKIIADVYNKVGKTGMVTVEKSQTSDTTFETTTGIKVERGYATPLFINNHKKDECVYEDCLVLVSDAEMDNIHAIEKVLTYVVDPTKNRKLLIIAPTSQQLTNTLAANVMKQKVKICTIPPPSFGYKQHELMQDIALSLGATYFSEATGDDLSLIQPSDLGSAKKVIVGKDQTIIIKDNLKAADAVKKRVSELKDAAKLATKKADKDFILSRIASLTGGIGVIRVGGNTDLEQKELYDRVDDAVCAVRSALEEGVLPGGGVALYNEHQKIEMKLLNEEYKKSEDLVAAAILSEALCSPVCQIIINAGSSFADVYETAMKNLVTKEGHGFDVKNARYGDLIEMGVIDPCKVTRVALQNAVSVAVSILSTNAIITMARTYEAQ
;
A
#
# COMPACT_ATOMS: atom_id res chain seq x y z
N MET A 1 -29.93 29.97 3.32
CA MET A 1 -30.10 28.62 3.90
C MET A 1 -29.72 28.74 5.34
N ASN A 2 -30.65 28.53 6.27
CA ASN A 2 -30.34 28.54 7.70
C ASN A 2 -29.32 27.42 7.92
N GLU A 3 -28.13 27.76 8.41
CA GLU A 3 -27.22 26.79 8.98
C GLU A 3 -27.97 26.14 10.15
N GLY A 4 -28.43 24.91 9.93
CA GLY A 4 -29.23 24.19 10.92
C GLY A 4 -28.44 24.02 12.21
N TYR A 5 -29.05 24.35 13.33
CA TYR A 5 -28.52 24.09 14.66
C TYR A 5 -28.12 22.61 14.77
N SER A 6 -26.82 22.36 14.97
CA SER A 6 -26.24 21.02 15.03
C SER A 6 -25.57 20.82 16.39
N PRO A 7 -26.34 20.37 17.41
CA PRO A 7 -25.81 20.20 18.76
C PRO A 7 -24.65 19.21 18.79
N LYS A 8 -23.68 19.48 19.66
CA LYS A 8 -22.49 18.66 19.85
C LYS A 8 -22.47 18.11 21.27
N ASP A 9 -22.01 16.87 21.39
CA ASP A 9 -21.62 16.27 22.65
C ASP A 9 -20.13 16.47 22.86
N LEU A 10 -19.73 16.99 24.03
CA LEU A 10 -18.36 17.30 24.35
C LEU A 10 -17.90 16.45 25.53
N LYS A 11 -16.78 15.76 25.37
CA LYS A 11 -16.12 15.00 26.43
C LYS A 11 -14.69 15.50 26.60
N PHE A 12 -14.25 15.61 27.85
CA PHE A 12 -12.95 16.19 28.17
C PHE A 12 -12.13 15.25 29.06
N GLY A 13 -10.81 15.43 29.00
CA GLY A 13 -9.86 14.84 29.92
C GLY A 13 -9.93 13.31 29.97
N GLU A 14 -10.10 12.78 31.18
CA GLU A 14 -9.98 11.34 31.47
C GLU A 14 -11.18 10.52 30.97
N ASP A 15 -12.40 11.06 31.10
CA ASP A 15 -13.62 10.41 30.63
C ASP A 15 -13.60 10.16 29.12
N GLY A 16 -13.20 11.18 28.35
CA GLY A 16 -13.07 11.04 26.90
C GLY A 16 -11.98 10.04 26.52
N ARG A 17 -10.86 10.05 27.23
CA ARG A 17 -9.73 9.13 26.97
C ARG A 17 -10.10 7.68 27.24
N THR A 18 -10.80 7.39 28.33
CA THR A 18 -11.25 6.04 28.68
C THR A 18 -12.13 5.45 27.58
N LEU A 19 -13.03 6.25 27.01
CA LEU A 19 -13.87 5.81 25.88
C LEU A 19 -13.07 5.57 24.60
N LEU A 20 -12.08 6.43 24.29
CA LEU A 20 -11.20 6.20 23.14
C LEU A 20 -10.44 4.86 23.30
N ILE A 21 -9.88 4.58 24.48
CA ILE A 21 -9.17 3.33 24.77
C ILE A 21 -10.10 2.13 24.67
N SER A 22 -11.33 2.25 25.16
CA SER A 22 -12.36 1.19 25.01
C SER A 22 -12.61 0.88 23.53
N GLY A 23 -12.80 1.91 22.69
CA GLY A 23 -12.98 1.75 21.24
C GLY A 23 -11.78 1.07 20.57
N ILE A 24 -10.55 1.48 20.91
CA ILE A 24 -9.31 0.87 20.44
C ILE A 24 -9.28 -0.61 20.80
N THR A 25 -9.53 -0.94 22.06
CA THR A 25 -9.48 -2.32 22.56
C THR A 25 -10.52 -3.23 21.90
N LYS A 26 -11.75 -2.72 21.68
CA LYS A 26 -12.80 -3.47 20.98
C LYS A 26 -12.41 -3.81 19.55
N LEU A 27 -11.93 -2.82 18.80
CA LEU A 27 -11.47 -3.05 17.43
C LEU A 27 -10.27 -3.99 17.39
N SER A 28 -9.26 -3.73 18.23
CA SER A 28 -8.04 -4.52 18.25
C SER A 28 -8.31 -5.98 18.60
N ASN A 29 -9.19 -6.26 19.55
CA ASN A 29 -9.55 -7.64 19.92
C ASN A 29 -10.17 -8.42 18.75
N ALA A 30 -10.96 -7.76 17.90
CA ALA A 30 -11.50 -8.39 16.71
C ALA A 30 -10.40 -8.68 15.68
N VAL A 31 -9.52 -7.69 15.43
CA VAL A 31 -8.52 -7.77 14.35
C VAL A 31 -7.30 -8.62 14.74
N LYS A 32 -6.75 -8.46 15.96
CA LYS A 32 -5.52 -9.17 16.39
C LYS A 32 -5.67 -10.67 16.47
N SER A 33 -6.91 -11.18 16.59
CA SER A 33 -7.19 -12.62 16.55
C SER A 33 -6.81 -13.27 15.22
N THR A 34 -6.72 -12.48 14.13
CA THR A 34 -6.37 -12.98 12.79
C THR A 34 -4.87 -13.02 12.53
N LEU A 35 -4.03 -12.47 13.44
CA LEU A 35 -2.59 -12.31 13.22
C LEU A 35 -1.82 -13.63 13.29
N GLY A 36 -0.95 -13.84 12.31
CA GLY A 36 -0.01 -14.97 12.27
C GLY A 36 -0.58 -16.26 11.67
N PRO A 37 0.24 -17.32 11.58
CA PRO A 37 -0.13 -18.57 10.90
C PRO A 37 -1.29 -19.31 11.57
N SER A 38 -1.46 -19.14 12.88
CA SER A 38 -2.56 -19.70 13.67
C SER A 38 -3.70 -18.71 13.91
N GLY A 39 -3.75 -17.63 13.12
CA GLY A 39 -4.81 -16.62 13.22
C GLY A 39 -6.20 -17.22 12.96
N ASN A 40 -7.16 -16.78 13.77
CA ASN A 40 -8.55 -17.23 13.70
C ASN A 40 -9.32 -16.53 12.58
N THR A 41 -10.38 -17.18 12.13
CA THR A 41 -11.31 -16.62 11.17
C THR A 41 -12.36 -15.80 11.89
N VAL A 42 -12.74 -14.65 11.31
CA VAL A 42 -13.78 -13.76 11.83
C VAL A 42 -15.02 -13.88 10.96
N LEU A 43 -16.20 -13.96 11.61
CA LEU A 43 -17.51 -13.94 10.97
C LEU A 43 -18.08 -12.53 11.04
N ILE A 44 -18.48 -12.00 9.90
CA ILE A 44 -19.03 -10.64 9.76
C ILE A 44 -20.43 -10.75 9.15
N GLU A 45 -21.43 -10.16 9.81
CA GLU A 45 -22.76 -10.02 9.25
C GLU A 45 -22.75 -9.02 8.09
N SER A 46 -23.34 -9.40 6.96
CA SER A 46 -23.38 -8.52 5.78
C SER A 46 -24.52 -7.50 5.92
N PRO A 47 -24.25 -6.19 5.84
CA PRO A 47 -25.29 -5.16 5.93
C PRO A 47 -26.21 -5.11 4.70
N HIS A 48 -25.83 -5.75 3.59
CA HIS A 48 -26.54 -5.65 2.30
C HIS A 48 -27.38 -6.88 1.93
N HIS A 49 -27.26 -7.96 2.67
CA HIS A 49 -28.02 -9.19 2.42
C HIS A 49 -28.63 -9.71 3.71
N THR A 50 -29.91 -9.91 3.73
CA THR A 50 -30.73 -10.30 4.90
C THR A 50 -30.28 -11.60 5.60
N HIS A 51 -29.31 -12.34 5.07
CA HIS A 51 -28.68 -13.53 5.67
C HIS A 51 -27.25 -13.73 5.16
N GLY A 52 -26.59 -12.67 4.69
CA GLY A 52 -25.22 -12.77 4.18
C GLY A 52 -24.20 -12.76 5.32
N ILE A 53 -23.34 -13.77 5.36
CA ILE A 53 -22.21 -13.85 6.28
C ILE A 53 -20.92 -13.75 5.45
N THR A 54 -20.01 -12.87 5.85
CA THR A 54 -18.65 -12.83 5.32
C THR A 54 -17.72 -13.55 6.29
N VAL A 55 -16.96 -14.50 5.79
CA VAL A 55 -15.96 -15.27 6.53
C VAL A 55 -14.60 -14.81 6.06
N THR A 56 -13.77 -14.26 6.94
CA THR A 56 -12.47 -13.70 6.53
C THR A 56 -11.41 -13.84 7.61
N LYS A 57 -10.14 -13.88 7.18
CA LYS A 57 -8.95 -13.70 8.03
C LYS A 57 -8.24 -12.38 7.75
N ASP A 58 -8.72 -11.62 6.76
CA ASP A 58 -8.11 -10.34 6.41
C ASP A 58 -8.44 -9.28 7.47
N GLY A 59 -7.39 -8.73 8.08
CA GLY A 59 -7.50 -7.72 9.12
C GLY A 59 -8.10 -6.39 8.63
N VAL A 60 -7.92 -6.02 7.35
CA VAL A 60 -8.53 -4.80 6.76
C VAL A 60 -10.03 -4.95 6.68
N THR A 61 -10.50 -6.08 6.16
CA THR A 61 -11.93 -6.37 6.03
C THR A 61 -12.61 -6.41 7.40
N VAL A 62 -11.96 -7.05 8.40
CA VAL A 62 -12.45 -7.05 9.79
C VAL A 62 -12.49 -5.64 10.34
N ALA A 63 -11.41 -4.85 10.21
CA ALA A 63 -11.37 -3.49 10.72
C ALA A 63 -12.46 -2.61 10.10
N LYS A 64 -12.67 -2.69 8.79
CA LYS A 64 -13.69 -1.92 8.07
C LYS A 64 -15.11 -2.24 8.51
N SER A 65 -15.39 -3.47 8.93
CA SER A 65 -16.73 -3.91 9.34
C SER A 65 -17.13 -3.46 10.75
N VAL A 66 -16.18 -3.06 11.60
CA VAL A 66 -16.45 -2.69 12.99
C VAL A 66 -16.90 -1.24 13.08
N ASP A 67 -18.15 -0.99 13.41
CA ASP A 67 -18.67 0.30 13.80
C ASP A 67 -19.32 0.18 15.20
N LEU A 68 -18.99 1.11 16.10
CA LEU A 68 -19.45 1.07 17.48
C LEU A 68 -20.61 2.05 17.70
N VAL A 69 -21.51 1.68 18.62
CA VAL A 69 -22.70 2.49 18.94
C VAL A 69 -22.34 3.79 19.61
N ASP A 70 -21.38 3.78 20.56
CA ASP A 70 -20.90 5.00 21.19
C ASP A 70 -20.10 5.86 20.20
N PRO A 71 -20.49 7.13 19.97
CA PRO A 71 -19.82 8.00 19.00
C PRO A 71 -18.37 8.27 19.32
N THR A 72 -18.00 8.31 20.62
CA THR A 72 -16.63 8.60 21.08
C THR A 72 -15.74 7.38 20.87
N GLU A 73 -16.21 6.20 21.24
CA GLU A 73 -15.52 4.94 20.95
C GLU A 73 -15.33 4.77 19.44
N ASN A 74 -16.37 5.09 18.64
CA ASN A 74 -16.32 4.96 17.19
C ASN A 74 -15.35 5.96 16.52
N LEU A 75 -15.08 7.11 17.14
CA LEU A 75 -14.02 8.01 16.66
C LEU A 75 -12.64 7.32 16.71
N ALA A 76 -12.32 6.65 17.82
CA ALA A 76 -11.07 5.90 17.94
C ALA A 76 -10.98 4.76 16.91
N VAL A 77 -12.09 4.03 16.69
CA VAL A 77 -12.17 3.01 15.65
C VAL A 77 -11.87 3.60 14.27
N ARG A 78 -12.43 4.75 13.91
CA ARG A 78 -12.17 5.43 12.63
C ARG A 78 -10.70 5.83 12.47
N MET A 79 -10.07 6.35 13.52
CA MET A 79 -8.64 6.68 13.47
C MET A 79 -7.77 5.44 13.25
N MET A 80 -8.10 4.32 13.88
CA MET A 80 -7.37 3.06 13.68
C MET A 80 -7.61 2.47 12.29
N LYS A 81 -8.85 2.57 11.77
CA LYS A 81 -9.16 2.20 10.37
C LYS A 81 -8.30 2.98 9.39
N GLU A 82 -8.14 4.29 9.61
CA GLU A 82 -7.28 5.14 8.77
C GLU A 82 -5.82 4.67 8.81
N ALA A 83 -5.27 4.29 9.97
CA ALA A 83 -3.93 3.73 10.06
C ALA A 83 -3.79 2.43 9.23
N ALA A 84 -4.76 1.53 9.36
CA ALA A 84 -4.80 0.28 8.60
C ALA A 84 -4.88 0.53 7.08
N GLU A 85 -5.77 1.42 6.64
CA GLU A 85 -5.94 1.79 5.23
C GLU A 85 -4.69 2.46 4.64
N ARG A 86 -4.06 3.37 5.37
CA ARG A 86 -2.78 3.98 4.96
C ARG A 86 -1.67 2.94 4.83
N THR A 87 -1.64 1.94 5.73
CA THR A 87 -0.67 0.85 5.66
C THR A 87 -0.94 -0.05 4.44
N ALA A 88 -2.19 -0.42 4.20
CA ALA A 88 -2.59 -1.16 3.00
C ALA A 88 -2.21 -0.41 1.71
N THR A 89 -2.53 0.89 1.62
CA THR A 89 -2.23 1.70 0.42
C THR A 89 -0.73 1.87 0.19
N SER A 90 0.07 2.05 1.26
CA SER A 90 1.51 2.36 1.14
C SER A 90 2.40 1.12 0.99
N ALA A 91 2.05 0.03 1.66
CA ALA A 91 2.86 -1.20 1.72
C ALA A 91 2.12 -2.43 1.18
N GLY A 92 0.81 -2.35 1.04
CA GLY A 92 -0.06 -3.42 0.53
C GLY A 92 -0.36 -4.54 1.53
N ASP A 93 0.27 -4.52 2.71
CA ASP A 93 0.12 -5.53 3.77
C ASP A 93 0.49 -4.90 5.14
N GLY A 94 0.36 -5.66 6.24
CA GLY A 94 0.75 -5.22 7.60
C GLY A 94 -0.30 -4.43 8.36
N THR A 95 -1.53 -4.43 7.90
CA THR A 95 -2.66 -3.72 8.51
C THR A 95 -2.97 -4.19 9.92
N THR A 96 -3.01 -5.51 10.14
CA THR A 96 -3.19 -6.11 11.45
C THR A 96 -2.04 -5.74 12.40
N THR A 97 -0.81 -5.75 11.91
CA THR A 97 0.38 -5.32 12.67
C THR A 97 0.28 -3.86 13.10
N ALA A 98 -0.19 -2.97 12.22
CA ALA A 98 -0.39 -1.55 12.55
C ALA A 98 -1.43 -1.36 13.68
N ILE A 99 -2.53 -2.11 13.65
CA ILE A 99 -3.57 -2.07 14.70
C ILE A 99 -3.02 -2.58 16.03
N VAL A 100 -2.30 -3.70 16.03
CA VAL A 100 -1.69 -4.28 17.23
C VAL A 100 -0.66 -3.33 17.85
N LEU A 101 0.19 -2.73 17.03
CA LEU A 101 1.15 -1.72 17.48
C LEU A 101 0.48 -0.48 18.04
N THR A 102 -0.62 -0.01 17.42
CA THR A 102 -1.37 1.15 17.90
C THR A 102 -1.97 0.87 19.28
N GLU A 103 -2.59 -0.31 19.47
CA GLU A 103 -3.10 -0.73 20.78
C GLU A 103 -1.99 -0.78 21.82
N GLY A 104 -0.85 -1.42 21.51
CA GLY A 104 0.29 -1.52 22.39
C GLY A 104 0.84 -0.15 22.79
N LEU A 105 1.03 0.76 21.84
CA LEU A 105 1.49 2.12 22.08
C LEU A 105 0.55 2.91 23.01
N VAL A 106 -0.75 2.81 22.77
CA VAL A 106 -1.73 3.57 23.58
C VAL A 106 -1.81 3.01 24.99
N LYS A 107 -1.84 1.69 25.17
CA LYS A 107 -1.86 1.04 26.49
C LYS A 107 -0.61 1.36 27.29
N ALA A 108 0.56 1.11 26.73
CA ALA A 108 1.84 1.42 27.38
C ALA A 108 1.96 2.91 27.76
N ALA A 109 1.49 3.82 26.86
CA ALA A 109 1.53 5.24 27.15
C ALA A 109 0.61 5.64 28.31
N VAL A 110 -0.57 5.04 28.42
CA VAL A 110 -1.48 5.30 29.54
C VAL A 110 -0.86 4.88 30.86
N GLU A 111 -0.34 3.68 30.96
CA GLU A 111 0.34 3.16 32.14
C GLU A 111 1.55 4.04 32.52
N MET A 112 2.42 4.35 31.56
CA MET A 112 3.58 5.19 31.79
C MET A 112 3.24 6.61 32.23
N PHE A 113 2.14 7.21 31.72
CA PHE A 113 1.69 8.53 32.15
C PHE A 113 1.02 8.53 33.53
N GLU A 114 0.42 7.43 33.96
CA GLU A 114 -0.09 7.27 35.33
C GLU A 114 1.05 7.16 36.35
N GLU A 115 2.11 6.43 36.02
CA GLU A 115 3.29 6.30 36.85
C GLU A 115 4.14 7.57 36.89
N ASN A 116 4.26 8.27 35.73
CA ASN A 116 5.13 9.43 35.55
C ASN A 116 4.34 10.73 35.41
N LYS A 117 3.50 11.07 36.39
CA LYS A 117 2.58 12.21 36.38
C LYS A 117 3.23 13.59 36.12
N TYR A 118 4.53 13.73 36.39
CA TYR A 118 5.29 14.96 36.19
C TYR A 118 5.97 15.07 34.83
N ALA A 119 5.95 14.03 34.00
CA ALA A 119 6.54 14.07 32.68
C ALA A 119 5.72 14.97 31.73
N ASN A 120 6.42 15.81 30.97
CA ASN A 120 5.77 16.67 30.00
C ASN A 120 5.29 15.84 28.79
N LYS A 121 3.99 15.57 28.76
CA LYS A 121 3.34 14.72 27.75
C LYS A 121 3.68 15.10 26.30
N THR A 122 3.67 16.39 25.98
CA THR A 122 3.99 16.87 24.62
C THR A 122 5.44 16.55 24.23
N LYS A 123 6.36 16.69 25.18
CA LYS A 123 7.77 16.36 24.94
C LYS A 123 7.98 14.85 24.81
N VAL A 124 7.30 14.04 25.65
CA VAL A 124 7.32 12.57 25.53
C VAL A 124 6.82 12.13 24.16
N LEU A 125 5.70 12.66 23.67
CA LEU A 125 5.17 12.32 22.36
C LEU A 125 6.10 12.72 21.21
N ARG A 126 6.80 13.87 21.34
CA ARG A 126 7.83 14.27 20.36
C ARG A 126 9.04 13.32 20.39
N SER A 127 9.50 12.95 21.58
CA SER A 127 10.59 11.98 21.75
C SER A 127 10.21 10.61 21.19
N LEU A 128 8.97 10.17 21.39
CA LEU A 128 8.44 8.92 20.82
C LEU A 128 8.55 8.91 19.28
N VAL A 129 8.18 10.00 18.62
CA VAL A 129 8.32 10.14 17.15
C VAL A 129 9.79 10.07 16.72
N ASN A 130 10.70 10.74 17.45
CA ASN A 130 12.12 10.72 17.14
C ASN A 130 12.73 9.32 17.29
N LEU A 131 12.45 8.65 18.40
CA LEU A 131 12.89 7.27 18.66
C LEU A 131 12.34 6.28 17.61
N THR A 132 11.08 6.49 17.20
CA THR A 132 10.49 5.70 16.10
C THR A 132 11.26 5.86 14.81
N ASN A 133 11.71 7.07 14.47
CA ASN A 133 12.54 7.29 13.28
C ASN A 133 13.91 6.61 13.39
N GLU A 134 14.50 6.56 14.58
CA GLU A 134 15.73 5.80 14.83
C GLU A 134 15.51 4.29 14.61
N VAL A 135 14.42 3.72 15.13
CA VAL A 135 14.04 2.32 14.92
C VAL A 135 13.82 2.04 13.42
N VAL A 136 13.09 2.91 12.71
CA VAL A 136 12.86 2.78 11.26
C VAL A 136 14.17 2.78 10.49
N ASN A 137 15.11 3.64 10.83
CA ASN A 137 16.44 3.67 10.21
C ASN A 137 17.24 2.39 10.53
N SER A 138 17.15 1.88 11.77
CA SER A 138 17.77 0.62 12.16
C SER A 138 17.21 -0.54 11.34
N LEU A 139 15.89 -0.65 11.18
CA LEU A 139 15.23 -1.67 10.36
C LEU A 139 15.70 -1.62 8.90
N LYS A 140 15.75 -0.43 8.29
CA LYS A 140 16.25 -0.25 6.91
C LYS A 140 17.70 -0.70 6.75
N ASN A 141 18.56 -0.34 7.69
CA ASN A 141 19.98 -0.70 7.65
C ASN A 141 20.23 -2.20 7.81
N ARG A 142 19.29 -2.92 8.41
CA ARG A 142 19.36 -4.38 8.65
C ARG A 142 18.62 -5.20 7.61
N SER A 143 17.89 -4.57 6.72
CA SER A 143 17.17 -5.27 5.66
C SER A 143 18.14 -5.98 4.72
N ARG A 144 17.78 -7.19 4.29
CA ARG A 144 18.56 -8.00 3.34
C ARG A 144 17.88 -7.99 1.97
N PRO A 145 18.65 -7.87 0.87
CA PRO A 145 18.11 -7.95 -0.48
C PRO A 145 17.44 -9.31 -0.72
N VAL A 146 16.31 -9.30 -1.44
CA VAL A 146 15.55 -10.51 -1.75
C VAL A 146 16.30 -11.43 -2.70
N THR A 147 16.46 -12.69 -2.32
CA THR A 147 16.92 -13.79 -3.19
C THR A 147 15.72 -14.48 -3.85
N LYS A 148 15.97 -15.33 -4.85
CA LYS A 148 14.88 -16.10 -5.52
C LYS A 148 14.11 -17.01 -4.53
N LYS A 149 14.80 -17.61 -3.57
CA LYS A 149 14.17 -18.45 -2.53
C LYS A 149 13.30 -17.60 -1.62
N MET A 150 13.82 -16.49 -1.11
CA MET A 150 13.09 -15.58 -0.24
C MET A 150 11.85 -14.99 -0.93
N LEU A 151 11.87 -14.83 -2.26
CA LEU A 151 10.71 -14.36 -3.01
C LEU A 151 9.53 -15.33 -2.90
N LEU A 152 9.80 -16.62 -3.00
CA LEU A 152 8.80 -17.67 -2.76
C LEU A 152 8.30 -17.65 -1.32
N ASP A 153 9.21 -17.54 -0.36
CA ASP A 153 8.88 -17.54 1.07
C ASP A 153 7.99 -16.32 1.42
N VAL A 154 8.32 -15.10 0.95
CA VAL A 154 7.47 -13.90 1.12
C VAL A 154 6.09 -14.11 0.51
N ALA A 155 6.04 -14.57 -0.75
CA ALA A 155 4.77 -14.78 -1.45
C ALA A 155 3.88 -15.80 -0.72
N THR A 156 4.46 -16.89 -0.23
CA THR A 156 3.73 -17.94 0.50
C THR A 156 3.19 -17.41 1.84
N ILE A 157 4.03 -16.71 2.62
CA ILE A 157 3.61 -16.18 3.93
C ILE A 157 2.48 -15.17 3.78
N SER A 158 2.63 -14.20 2.88
CA SER A 158 1.60 -13.18 2.66
C SER A 158 0.34 -13.74 1.99
N ALA A 159 0.44 -14.89 1.29
CA ALA A 159 -0.71 -15.65 0.82
C ALA A 159 -1.33 -16.54 1.90
N ASN A 160 -1.17 -16.23 3.18
CA ASN A 160 -1.67 -17.00 4.31
C ASN A 160 -1.14 -18.45 4.33
N ASN A 161 0.14 -18.62 4.01
CA ASN A 161 0.84 -19.91 3.92
C ASN A 161 0.30 -20.86 2.83
N ASP A 162 -0.27 -20.33 1.76
CA ASP A 162 -0.68 -21.10 0.59
C ASP A 162 0.49 -21.26 -0.39
N ASP A 163 1.08 -22.45 -0.40
CA ASP A 163 2.23 -22.78 -1.27
C ASP A 163 1.89 -22.72 -2.76
N THR A 164 0.64 -22.95 -3.13
CA THR A 164 0.18 -22.92 -4.54
C THR A 164 0.18 -21.49 -5.06
N VAL A 165 -0.43 -20.60 -4.31
CA VAL A 165 -0.45 -19.17 -4.60
C VAL A 165 0.97 -18.59 -4.57
N GLY A 166 1.76 -18.94 -3.55
CA GLY A 166 3.15 -18.52 -3.43
C GLY A 166 3.99 -18.88 -4.64
N LYS A 167 3.86 -20.10 -5.16
CA LYS A 167 4.56 -20.57 -6.38
C LYS A 167 4.14 -19.77 -7.61
N ILE A 168 2.85 -19.56 -7.83
CA ILE A 168 2.34 -18.78 -8.97
C ILE A 168 2.94 -17.38 -8.95
N ILE A 169 2.93 -16.70 -7.81
CA ILE A 169 3.48 -15.35 -7.67
C ILE A 169 5.00 -15.35 -7.91
N ALA A 170 5.73 -16.29 -7.32
CA ALA A 170 7.17 -16.42 -7.52
C ALA A 170 7.54 -16.68 -8.98
N ASP A 171 6.79 -17.52 -9.69
CA ASP A 171 7.00 -17.82 -11.10
C ASP A 171 6.73 -16.62 -11.99
N VAL A 172 5.70 -15.83 -11.68
CA VAL A 172 5.42 -14.57 -12.38
C VAL A 172 6.60 -13.61 -12.23
N TYR A 173 7.04 -13.34 -11.00
CA TYR A 173 8.17 -12.42 -10.75
C TYR A 173 9.50 -12.93 -11.33
N ASN A 174 9.72 -14.24 -11.36
CA ASN A 174 10.89 -14.83 -12.01
C ASN A 174 10.89 -14.60 -13.54
N LYS A 175 9.70 -14.59 -14.18
CA LYS A 175 9.56 -14.32 -15.63
C LYS A 175 9.61 -12.83 -15.95
N VAL A 176 8.94 -12.01 -15.14
CA VAL A 176 8.82 -10.56 -15.36
C VAL A 176 10.07 -9.81 -14.91
N GLY A 177 10.81 -10.40 -13.96
CA GLY A 177 12.00 -9.78 -13.36
C GLY A 177 11.69 -8.88 -12.17
N LYS A 178 12.74 -8.47 -11.44
CA LYS A 178 12.61 -7.68 -10.20
C LYS A 178 11.98 -6.30 -10.40
N THR A 179 12.12 -5.72 -11.57
CA THR A 179 11.56 -4.41 -11.95
C THR A 179 10.22 -4.51 -12.65
N GLY A 180 9.78 -5.73 -12.96
CA GLY A 180 8.51 -5.98 -13.61
C GLY A 180 7.32 -5.73 -12.71
N MET A 181 6.18 -5.44 -13.33
CA MET A 181 4.92 -5.21 -12.61
C MET A 181 4.07 -6.46 -12.63
N VAL A 182 3.38 -6.71 -11.53
CA VAL A 182 2.38 -7.79 -11.44
C VAL A 182 1.04 -7.17 -11.06
N THR A 183 0.00 -7.53 -11.81
CA THR A 183 -1.39 -7.13 -11.58
C THR A 183 -2.24 -8.35 -11.32
N VAL A 184 -3.28 -8.19 -10.52
CA VAL A 184 -4.22 -9.26 -10.18
C VAL A 184 -5.58 -8.94 -10.79
N GLU A 185 -6.18 -9.93 -11.45
CA GLU A 185 -7.49 -9.85 -12.08
C GLU A 185 -8.36 -11.04 -11.68
N LYS A 186 -9.67 -10.88 -11.75
CA LYS A 186 -10.58 -12.01 -11.60
C LYS A 186 -10.61 -12.85 -12.87
N SER A 187 -10.49 -14.16 -12.72
CA SER A 187 -10.70 -15.12 -13.82
C SER A 187 -12.19 -15.35 -14.05
N GLN A 188 -12.52 -15.78 -15.25
CA GLN A 188 -13.85 -16.31 -15.57
C GLN A 188 -13.94 -17.84 -15.39
N THR A 189 -12.81 -18.48 -15.06
CA THR A 189 -12.69 -19.91 -14.83
C THR A 189 -12.41 -20.19 -13.35
N SER A 190 -12.59 -21.43 -12.91
CA SER A 190 -12.29 -21.87 -11.56
C SER A 190 -10.78 -21.87 -11.24
N ASP A 191 -9.94 -21.93 -12.26
CA ASP A 191 -8.50 -22.08 -12.09
C ASP A 191 -7.80 -20.72 -11.99
N THR A 192 -6.83 -20.63 -11.09
CA THR A 192 -5.92 -19.48 -11.00
C THR A 192 -4.76 -19.69 -11.97
N THR A 193 -4.63 -18.78 -12.91
CA THR A 193 -3.61 -18.81 -13.97
C THR A 193 -2.83 -17.51 -14.02
N PHE A 194 -1.69 -17.51 -14.70
CA PHE A 194 -0.98 -16.26 -14.97
C PHE A 194 -0.49 -16.19 -16.41
N GLU A 195 -0.43 -14.97 -16.90
CA GLU A 195 0.14 -14.63 -18.20
C GLU A 195 1.21 -13.55 -18.01
N THR A 196 2.19 -13.56 -18.90
CA THR A 196 3.16 -12.46 -18.98
C THR A 196 2.95 -11.72 -20.29
N THR A 197 2.79 -10.41 -20.19
CA THR A 197 2.59 -9.53 -21.34
C THR A 197 3.59 -8.38 -21.31
N THR A 198 3.73 -7.69 -22.42
CA THR A 198 4.58 -6.50 -22.50
C THR A 198 3.79 -5.27 -22.08
N GLY A 199 4.40 -4.38 -21.33
CA GLY A 199 3.77 -3.14 -20.88
C GLY A 199 4.77 -2.11 -20.43
N ILE A 200 4.26 -0.92 -20.09
CA ILE A 200 5.05 0.21 -19.59
C ILE A 200 4.53 0.60 -18.22
N LYS A 201 5.45 0.87 -17.31
CA LYS A 201 5.18 1.57 -16.06
C LYS A 201 5.56 3.04 -16.23
N VAL A 202 4.61 3.94 -15.93
CA VAL A 202 4.84 5.38 -15.84
C VAL A 202 4.73 5.78 -14.37
N GLU A 203 5.76 6.43 -13.82
CA GLU A 203 5.78 6.88 -12.42
C GLU A 203 5.02 8.20 -12.25
N ARG A 204 3.79 8.22 -12.71
CA ARG A 204 2.79 9.29 -12.54
C ARG A 204 1.40 8.69 -12.45
N GLY A 205 0.58 9.25 -11.59
CA GLY A 205 -0.81 8.87 -11.42
C GLY A 205 -1.77 9.89 -12.04
N TYR A 206 -3.04 9.73 -11.75
CA TYR A 206 -4.10 10.61 -12.27
C TYR A 206 -3.92 12.07 -11.81
N ALA A 207 -4.27 13.02 -12.68
CA ALA A 207 -4.21 14.45 -12.36
C ALA A 207 -5.26 14.87 -11.30
N THR A 208 -6.38 14.14 -11.18
CA THR A 208 -7.41 14.36 -10.15
C THR A 208 -8.10 13.05 -9.77
N PRO A 209 -8.47 12.86 -8.50
CA PRO A 209 -9.23 11.68 -8.03
C PRO A 209 -10.61 11.52 -8.69
N LEU A 210 -11.13 12.57 -9.33
CA LEU A 210 -12.42 12.54 -10.03
C LEU A 210 -12.43 11.61 -11.25
N PHE A 211 -11.28 11.15 -11.72
CA PHE A 211 -11.16 10.14 -12.78
C PHE A 211 -11.30 8.71 -12.30
N ILE A 212 -11.30 8.47 -10.97
CA ILE A 212 -11.39 7.13 -10.38
C ILE A 212 -12.71 6.47 -10.77
N ASN A 213 -12.64 5.27 -11.30
CA ASN A 213 -13.79 4.42 -11.58
C ASN A 213 -13.78 3.11 -10.80
N ASN A 214 -12.66 2.77 -10.16
CA ASN A 214 -12.52 1.66 -9.23
C ASN A 214 -12.22 2.19 -7.82
N HIS A 215 -13.27 2.53 -7.09
CA HIS A 215 -13.17 3.10 -5.73
C HIS A 215 -12.64 2.12 -4.68
N LYS A 216 -12.52 0.82 -4.99
CA LYS A 216 -11.93 -0.15 -4.04
C LYS A 216 -10.42 -0.03 -3.94
N LYS A 217 -9.77 0.35 -5.05
CA LYS A 217 -8.30 0.47 -5.16
C LYS A 217 -7.84 1.89 -5.45
N ASP A 218 -8.76 2.86 -5.47
CA ASP A 218 -8.50 4.24 -5.87
C ASP A 218 -7.79 4.36 -7.22
N GLU A 219 -8.26 3.59 -8.20
CA GLU A 219 -7.69 3.50 -9.53
C GLU A 219 -8.68 3.88 -10.62
N CYS A 220 -8.16 4.39 -11.76
CA CYS A 220 -8.88 4.50 -13.01
C CYS A 220 -8.44 3.36 -13.93
N VAL A 221 -9.37 2.46 -14.30
CA VAL A 221 -9.09 1.29 -15.13
C VAL A 221 -9.86 1.37 -16.43
N TYR A 222 -9.14 1.33 -17.54
CA TYR A 222 -9.73 1.29 -18.90
C TYR A 222 -9.16 0.10 -19.69
N GLU A 223 -10.03 -0.64 -20.35
CA GLU A 223 -9.69 -1.68 -21.32
C GLU A 223 -9.93 -1.13 -22.73
N ASP A 224 -9.11 -1.55 -23.70
CA ASP A 224 -9.13 -1.07 -25.08
C ASP A 224 -9.12 0.47 -25.14
N CYS A 225 -8.03 1.05 -24.65
CA CYS A 225 -7.89 2.48 -24.45
C CYS A 225 -7.00 3.12 -25.52
N LEU A 226 -7.44 4.24 -26.06
CA LEU A 226 -6.61 5.11 -26.90
C LEU A 226 -5.68 5.93 -26.02
N VAL A 227 -4.49 6.25 -26.50
CA VAL A 227 -3.50 7.02 -25.75
C VAL A 227 -2.99 8.19 -26.57
N LEU A 228 -3.08 9.38 -26.02
CA LEU A 228 -2.49 10.61 -26.56
C LEU A 228 -1.24 10.95 -25.74
N VAL A 229 -0.13 11.23 -26.41
CA VAL A 229 1.17 11.53 -25.79
C VAL A 229 1.70 12.86 -26.31
N SER A 230 1.87 13.84 -25.42
CA SER A 230 2.41 15.16 -25.77
C SER A 230 3.12 15.81 -24.58
N ASP A 231 4.17 16.59 -24.84
CA ASP A 231 4.77 17.49 -23.84
C ASP A 231 4.30 18.95 -23.97
N ALA A 232 3.53 19.27 -25.01
CA ALA A 232 2.93 20.58 -25.16
C ALA A 232 1.79 20.79 -24.12
N GLU A 233 1.74 21.98 -23.56
CA GLU A 233 0.74 22.33 -22.55
C GLU A 233 -0.66 22.41 -23.16
N MET A 234 -1.62 21.74 -22.55
CA MET A 234 -3.01 21.74 -22.97
C MET A 234 -3.84 22.66 -22.05
N ASP A 235 -4.09 23.89 -22.51
CA ASP A 235 -4.81 24.89 -21.72
C ASP A 235 -6.31 24.82 -21.87
N ASN A 236 -6.78 24.45 -23.04
CA ASN A 236 -8.21 24.45 -23.36
C ASN A 236 -8.63 23.24 -24.20
N ILE A 237 -9.95 23.01 -24.24
CA ILE A 237 -10.56 21.87 -24.93
C ILE A 237 -10.40 21.92 -26.44
N HIS A 238 -10.24 23.13 -27.04
CA HIS A 238 -10.13 23.30 -28.49
C HIS A 238 -8.82 22.72 -29.03
N ALA A 239 -7.75 22.70 -28.24
CA ALA A 239 -6.48 22.11 -28.64
C ALA A 239 -6.60 20.62 -29.04
N ILE A 240 -7.59 19.90 -28.47
CA ILE A 240 -7.80 18.47 -28.70
C ILE A 240 -9.22 18.17 -29.20
N GLU A 241 -9.92 19.16 -29.80
CA GLU A 241 -11.33 19.05 -30.21
C GLU A 241 -11.57 17.88 -31.17
N LYS A 242 -10.71 17.69 -32.15
CA LYS A 242 -10.81 16.57 -33.11
C LYS A 242 -10.72 15.20 -32.43
N VAL A 243 -9.81 15.07 -31.48
CA VAL A 243 -9.63 13.82 -30.68
C VAL A 243 -10.86 13.61 -29.80
N LEU A 244 -11.33 14.66 -29.12
CA LEU A 244 -12.51 14.57 -28.27
C LEU A 244 -13.76 14.21 -29.06
N THR A 245 -13.99 14.85 -30.20
CA THR A 245 -15.12 14.52 -31.09
C THR A 245 -15.09 13.05 -31.52
N TYR A 246 -13.88 12.53 -31.81
CA TYR A 246 -13.70 11.13 -32.16
C TYR A 246 -13.98 10.19 -30.97
N VAL A 247 -13.60 10.56 -29.72
CA VAL A 247 -13.78 9.74 -28.51
C VAL A 247 -15.21 9.78 -28.01
N VAL A 248 -15.88 10.93 -28.07
CA VAL A 248 -17.24 11.17 -27.56
C VAL A 248 -18.33 10.50 -28.40
N ASP A 249 -17.99 9.94 -29.56
CA ASP A 249 -18.96 9.23 -30.42
C ASP A 249 -19.72 8.16 -29.60
N PRO A 250 -21.03 8.35 -29.35
CA PRO A 250 -21.81 7.49 -28.46
C PRO A 250 -21.96 6.06 -28.98
N THR A 251 -21.72 5.85 -30.30
CA THR A 251 -21.85 4.52 -30.92
C THR A 251 -20.66 3.60 -30.64
N LYS A 252 -19.50 4.15 -30.25
CA LYS A 252 -18.23 3.40 -30.18
C LYS A 252 -17.62 3.28 -28.79
N ASN A 253 -18.20 3.93 -27.76
CA ASN A 253 -17.77 3.82 -26.34
C ASN A 253 -16.25 3.83 -26.14
N ARG A 254 -15.53 4.73 -26.82
CA ARG A 254 -14.07 4.82 -26.77
C ARG A 254 -13.59 5.38 -25.44
N LYS A 255 -12.41 4.99 -25.04
CA LYS A 255 -11.75 5.42 -23.81
C LYS A 255 -10.43 6.09 -24.20
N LEU A 256 -10.03 7.14 -23.49
CA LEU A 256 -8.84 7.91 -23.80
C LEU A 256 -7.99 8.14 -22.54
N LEU A 257 -6.72 7.83 -22.62
CA LEU A 257 -5.69 8.28 -21.69
C LEU A 257 -4.91 9.43 -22.34
N ILE A 258 -4.79 10.55 -21.65
CA ILE A 258 -3.98 11.69 -22.07
C ILE A 258 -2.75 11.75 -21.17
N ILE A 259 -1.56 11.67 -21.78
CA ILE A 259 -0.27 11.82 -21.10
C ILE A 259 0.29 13.16 -21.57
N ALA A 260 -0.01 14.22 -20.84
CA ALA A 260 0.40 15.58 -21.19
C ALA A 260 0.32 16.54 -20.00
N PRO A 261 1.03 17.68 -20.03
CA PRO A 261 0.77 18.78 -19.13
C PRO A 261 -0.63 19.35 -19.44
N THR A 262 -1.52 19.32 -18.46
CA THR A 262 -2.90 19.84 -18.61
C THR A 262 -3.13 20.95 -17.61
N SER A 263 -3.75 22.07 -18.05
CA SER A 263 -4.15 23.13 -17.14
C SER A 263 -5.21 22.63 -16.16
N GLN A 264 -5.27 23.25 -14.97
CA GLN A 264 -6.28 22.91 -13.95
C GLN A 264 -7.71 23.09 -14.48
N GLN A 265 -7.92 24.10 -15.34
CA GLN A 265 -9.23 24.38 -15.94
C GLN A 265 -9.65 23.25 -16.91
N LEU A 266 -8.76 22.79 -17.77
CA LEU A 266 -9.03 21.67 -18.67
C LEU A 266 -9.27 20.37 -17.87
N THR A 267 -8.42 20.08 -16.91
CA THR A 267 -8.55 18.91 -16.03
C THR A 267 -9.91 18.88 -15.33
N ASN A 268 -10.34 19.99 -14.75
CA ASN A 268 -11.64 20.09 -14.08
C ASN A 268 -12.81 19.92 -15.05
N THR A 269 -12.69 20.47 -16.28
CA THR A 269 -13.71 20.35 -17.31
C THR A 269 -13.86 18.90 -17.78
N LEU A 270 -12.76 18.20 -18.02
CA LEU A 270 -12.77 16.78 -18.38
C LEU A 270 -13.34 15.92 -17.25
N ALA A 271 -12.88 16.15 -16.02
CA ALA A 271 -13.36 15.44 -14.85
C ALA A 271 -14.87 15.60 -14.61
N ALA A 272 -15.41 16.83 -14.77
CA ALA A 272 -16.85 17.08 -14.67
C ALA A 272 -17.67 16.32 -15.73
N ASN A 273 -17.12 16.13 -16.93
CA ASN A 273 -17.76 15.35 -17.98
C ASN A 273 -17.65 13.83 -17.73
N VAL A 274 -16.55 13.36 -17.16
CA VAL A 274 -16.38 11.97 -16.71
C VAL A 274 -17.38 11.62 -15.61
N MET A 275 -17.51 12.48 -14.60
CA MET A 275 -18.49 12.28 -13.51
C MET A 275 -19.94 12.23 -14.03
N LYS A 276 -20.27 13.01 -15.06
CA LYS A 276 -21.58 12.95 -15.73
C LYS A 276 -21.73 11.74 -16.65
N GLN A 277 -20.75 10.84 -16.67
CA GLN A 277 -20.69 9.64 -17.52
C GLN A 277 -20.83 9.90 -19.03
N LYS A 278 -20.51 11.12 -19.46
CA LYS A 278 -20.58 11.51 -20.89
C LYS A 278 -19.37 11.03 -21.67
N VAL A 279 -18.22 10.92 -20.99
CA VAL A 279 -16.92 10.55 -21.60
C VAL A 279 -16.13 9.63 -20.67
N LYS A 280 -15.23 8.83 -21.23
CA LYS A 280 -14.29 7.97 -20.51
C LYS A 280 -12.86 8.43 -20.81
N ILE A 281 -12.41 9.41 -20.03
CA ILE A 281 -11.10 10.06 -20.20
C ILE A 281 -10.39 10.10 -18.86
N CYS A 282 -9.07 9.89 -18.89
CA CYS A 282 -8.20 10.10 -17.75
C CYS A 282 -6.98 10.87 -18.22
N THR A 283 -6.50 11.81 -17.40
CA THR A 283 -5.28 12.57 -17.68
C THR A 283 -4.22 12.25 -16.64
N ILE A 284 -2.98 12.08 -17.09
CA ILE A 284 -1.80 11.95 -16.23
C ILE A 284 -0.75 12.98 -16.65
N PRO A 285 -0.03 13.59 -15.67
CA PRO A 285 1.06 14.48 -15.99
C PRO A 285 2.24 13.71 -16.59
N PRO A 286 3.11 14.36 -17.37
CA PRO A 286 4.30 13.72 -17.93
C PRO A 286 5.25 13.20 -16.84
N PRO A 287 5.96 12.09 -17.07
CA PRO A 287 6.99 11.62 -16.16
C PRO A 287 8.24 12.51 -16.23
N SER A 288 8.84 12.81 -15.08
CA SER A 288 10.10 13.59 -14.99
C SER A 288 9.97 15.04 -15.48
N PHE A 289 11.12 15.71 -15.75
CA PHE A 289 11.21 17.09 -16.21
C PHE A 289 12.37 17.26 -17.21
N GLY A 290 12.29 18.31 -18.05
CA GLY A 290 13.34 18.67 -19.00
C GLY A 290 13.63 17.58 -20.03
N TYR A 291 14.90 17.39 -20.40
CA TYR A 291 15.28 16.41 -21.42
C TYR A 291 14.88 14.96 -21.08
N LYS A 292 14.85 14.61 -19.80
CA LYS A 292 14.43 13.27 -19.35
C LYS A 292 12.95 13.04 -19.64
N GLN A 293 12.12 14.06 -19.48
CA GLN A 293 10.71 14.01 -19.83
C GLN A 293 10.54 13.72 -21.32
N HIS A 294 11.21 14.47 -22.18
CA HIS A 294 11.16 14.30 -23.63
C HIS A 294 11.50 12.87 -24.05
N GLU A 295 12.61 12.35 -23.55
CA GLU A 295 13.08 11.00 -23.84
C GLU A 295 12.11 9.89 -23.35
N LEU A 296 11.53 10.06 -22.16
CA LEU A 296 10.56 9.10 -21.62
C LEU A 296 9.25 9.16 -22.39
N MET A 297 8.76 10.35 -22.75
CA MET A 297 7.54 10.53 -23.52
C MET A 297 7.67 9.93 -24.92
N GLN A 298 8.82 10.09 -25.56
CA GLN A 298 9.13 9.47 -26.85
C GLN A 298 9.13 7.94 -26.75
N ASP A 299 9.73 7.37 -25.69
CA ASP A 299 9.73 5.92 -25.46
C ASP A 299 8.32 5.39 -25.23
N ILE A 300 7.48 6.12 -24.49
CA ILE A 300 6.06 5.77 -24.25
C ILE A 300 5.29 5.78 -25.56
N ALA A 301 5.37 6.87 -26.33
CA ALA A 301 4.67 7.01 -27.60
C ALA A 301 5.06 5.89 -28.58
N LEU A 302 6.35 5.68 -28.77
CA LEU A 302 6.88 4.61 -29.64
C LEU A 302 6.38 3.23 -29.23
N SER A 303 6.32 2.98 -27.92
CA SER A 303 5.87 1.68 -27.38
C SER A 303 4.38 1.43 -27.57
N LEU A 304 3.56 2.47 -27.68
CA LEU A 304 2.10 2.39 -27.86
C LEU A 304 1.67 2.59 -29.30
N GLY A 305 2.62 2.85 -30.21
CA GLY A 305 2.34 3.18 -31.59
C GLY A 305 1.64 4.53 -31.74
N ALA A 306 1.85 5.47 -30.80
CA ALA A 306 1.36 6.84 -30.85
C ALA A 306 2.38 7.75 -31.52
N THR A 307 1.90 8.83 -32.14
CA THR A 307 2.74 9.96 -32.55
C THR A 307 3.00 10.81 -31.31
N TYR A 308 4.28 11.13 -31.06
CA TYR A 308 4.68 12.03 -29.99
C TYR A 308 4.64 13.47 -30.48
N PHE A 309 3.77 14.29 -29.91
CA PHE A 309 3.67 15.72 -30.20
C PHE A 309 4.50 16.49 -29.19
N SER A 310 5.50 17.23 -29.69
CA SER A 310 6.41 18.01 -28.85
C SER A 310 6.40 19.48 -29.22
N GLU A 311 6.27 20.35 -28.23
CA GLU A 311 6.39 21.79 -28.39
C GLU A 311 7.80 22.17 -28.88
N ALA A 312 8.82 21.43 -28.46
CA ALA A 312 10.21 21.65 -28.87
C ALA A 312 10.46 21.40 -30.37
N THR A 313 9.66 20.53 -31.00
CA THR A 313 9.70 20.29 -32.47
C THR A 313 8.76 21.19 -33.26
N GLY A 314 7.97 22.04 -32.58
CA GLY A 314 7.05 22.96 -33.18
C GLY A 314 5.75 22.31 -33.64
N ASP A 315 5.38 21.17 -33.05
CA ASP A 315 4.15 20.46 -33.37
C ASP A 315 2.94 21.21 -32.81
N ASP A 316 1.88 21.36 -33.67
CA ASP A 316 0.62 21.99 -33.28
C ASP A 316 -0.40 20.91 -32.87
N LEU A 317 -0.86 20.96 -31.61
CA LEU A 317 -1.87 20.05 -31.08
C LEU A 317 -3.21 20.08 -31.86
N SER A 318 -3.55 21.19 -32.48
CA SER A 318 -4.79 21.32 -33.28
C SER A 318 -4.78 20.45 -34.55
N LEU A 319 -3.58 19.98 -34.96
CA LEU A 319 -3.40 19.14 -36.14
C LEU A 319 -3.54 17.63 -35.83
N ILE A 320 -3.63 17.24 -34.55
CA ILE A 320 -3.74 15.84 -34.15
C ILE A 320 -4.91 15.14 -34.84
N GLN A 321 -4.63 13.98 -35.41
CA GLN A 321 -5.62 13.13 -36.06
C GLN A 321 -5.88 11.88 -35.18
N PRO A 322 -7.03 11.23 -35.32
CA PRO A 322 -7.29 9.95 -34.63
C PRO A 322 -6.29 8.84 -34.95
N SER A 323 -5.60 8.90 -36.08
CA SER A 323 -4.54 7.99 -36.50
C SER A 323 -3.25 8.13 -35.68
N ASP A 324 -3.05 9.29 -35.04
CA ASP A 324 -1.88 9.60 -34.24
C ASP A 324 -1.98 9.04 -32.81
N LEU A 325 -3.18 8.60 -32.43
CA LEU A 325 -3.42 8.01 -31.12
C LEU A 325 -2.84 6.59 -31.05
N GLY A 326 -2.11 6.34 -29.99
CA GLY A 326 -1.69 4.99 -29.63
C GLY A 326 -2.84 4.14 -29.11
N SER A 327 -2.59 2.84 -28.96
CA SER A 327 -3.53 1.89 -28.39
C SER A 327 -2.92 1.10 -27.25
N ALA A 328 -3.73 0.85 -26.22
CA ALA A 328 -3.39 0.01 -25.08
C ALA A 328 -4.51 -0.98 -24.82
N LYS A 329 -4.17 -2.25 -24.59
CA LYS A 329 -5.15 -3.28 -24.20
C LYS A 329 -5.79 -2.98 -22.87
N LYS A 330 -4.99 -2.49 -21.91
CA LYS A 330 -5.48 -2.09 -20.59
C LYS A 330 -4.60 -0.99 -20.00
N VAL A 331 -5.24 -0.04 -19.33
CA VAL A 331 -4.59 1.03 -18.60
C VAL A 331 -5.11 1.02 -17.16
N ILE A 332 -4.20 1.05 -16.20
CA ILE A 332 -4.50 1.14 -14.77
C ILE A 332 -3.77 2.37 -14.25
N VAL A 333 -4.52 3.41 -13.92
CA VAL A 333 -3.98 4.67 -13.39
C VAL A 333 -4.26 4.74 -11.91
N GLY A 334 -3.22 4.61 -11.11
CA GLY A 334 -3.26 4.81 -9.66
C GLY A 334 -2.91 6.24 -9.26
N LYS A 335 -2.72 6.46 -7.97
CA LYS A 335 -2.37 7.77 -7.41
C LYS A 335 -0.97 8.23 -7.83
N ASP A 336 0.02 7.33 -7.82
CA ASP A 336 1.44 7.66 -8.01
C ASP A 336 2.06 6.98 -9.23
N GLN A 337 1.36 6.03 -9.84
CA GLN A 337 1.86 5.25 -10.96
C GLN A 337 0.76 4.85 -11.93
N THR A 338 1.14 4.68 -13.20
CA THR A 338 0.26 4.19 -14.26
C THR A 338 0.89 2.97 -14.92
N ILE A 339 0.08 1.93 -15.11
CA ILE A 339 0.46 0.69 -15.80
C ILE A 339 -0.29 0.65 -17.13
N ILE A 340 0.47 0.53 -18.22
CA ILE A 340 -0.08 0.47 -19.56
C ILE A 340 0.29 -0.88 -20.17
N ILE A 341 -0.68 -1.77 -20.35
CA ILE A 341 -0.53 -3.07 -20.98
C ILE A 341 -0.69 -2.89 -22.49
N LYS A 342 0.33 -3.27 -23.26
CA LYS A 342 0.38 -3.08 -24.70
C LYS A 342 -0.50 -4.09 -25.44
N ASP A 343 -0.98 -3.70 -26.58
CA ASP A 343 -1.48 -4.63 -27.59
C ASP A 343 -0.28 -5.14 -28.40
N ASN A 344 0.02 -6.43 -28.30
CA ASN A 344 1.32 -7.05 -28.63
C ASN A 344 1.79 -6.95 -30.12
N LEU A 345 1.03 -6.34 -31.03
CA LEU A 345 1.25 -6.55 -32.47
C LEU A 345 1.86 -5.37 -33.26
N LYS A 346 1.78 -4.13 -32.79
CA LYS A 346 2.13 -2.99 -33.68
C LYS A 346 3.49 -2.32 -33.43
N ALA A 347 4.09 -2.42 -32.26
CA ALA A 347 5.28 -1.66 -31.89
C ALA A 347 6.53 -2.50 -31.59
N ALA A 348 6.48 -3.84 -31.71
CA ALA A 348 7.55 -4.73 -31.24
C ALA A 348 8.92 -4.47 -31.91
N ASP A 349 8.94 -4.19 -33.21
CA ASP A 349 10.18 -3.99 -33.94
C ASP A 349 10.78 -2.59 -33.70
N ALA A 350 9.94 -1.59 -33.58
CA ALA A 350 10.37 -0.23 -33.21
C ALA A 350 10.98 -0.21 -31.79
N VAL A 351 10.35 -0.90 -30.84
CA VAL A 351 10.88 -1.05 -29.48
C VAL A 351 12.21 -1.79 -29.45
N LYS A 352 12.36 -2.89 -30.23
CA LYS A 352 13.64 -3.62 -30.33
C LYS A 352 14.76 -2.73 -30.85
N LYS A 353 14.48 -1.95 -31.91
CA LYS A 353 15.42 -0.99 -32.48
C LYS A 353 15.83 0.05 -31.44
N ARG A 354 14.86 0.67 -30.74
CA ARG A 354 15.10 1.66 -29.68
C ARG A 354 15.96 1.09 -28.55
N VAL A 355 15.67 -0.14 -28.10
CA VAL A 355 16.45 -0.82 -27.05
C VAL A 355 17.89 -1.07 -27.51
N SER A 356 18.13 -1.39 -28.78
CA SER A 356 19.49 -1.52 -29.33
C SER A 356 20.24 -0.17 -29.31
N GLU A 357 19.60 0.90 -29.76
CA GLU A 357 20.16 2.26 -29.73
C GLU A 357 20.51 2.68 -28.29
N LEU A 358 19.62 2.43 -27.34
CA LEU A 358 19.86 2.73 -25.92
C LEU A 358 21.01 1.90 -25.32
N LYS A 359 21.15 0.63 -25.69
CA LYS A 359 22.29 -0.20 -25.26
C LYS A 359 23.62 0.34 -25.75
N ASP A 360 23.67 0.83 -26.97
CA ASP A 360 24.87 1.44 -27.52
C ASP A 360 25.17 2.81 -26.88
N ALA A 361 24.13 3.62 -26.64
CA ALA A 361 24.26 4.86 -25.88
C ALA A 361 24.76 4.62 -24.45
N ALA A 362 24.31 3.55 -23.79
CA ALA A 362 24.74 3.20 -22.43
C ALA A 362 26.25 2.83 -22.35
N LYS A 363 26.83 2.29 -23.45
CA LYS A 363 28.26 2.00 -23.54
C LYS A 363 29.10 3.29 -23.68
N LEU A 364 28.53 4.30 -24.32
CA LEU A 364 29.19 5.57 -24.57
C LEU A 364 29.04 6.57 -23.42
N ALA A 365 28.07 6.36 -22.53
CA ALA A 365 27.78 7.23 -21.40
C ALA A 365 28.95 7.26 -20.39
N THR A 366 29.54 8.43 -20.18
CA THR A 366 30.68 8.66 -19.28
C THR A 366 30.26 8.93 -17.84
N LYS A 367 29.08 9.57 -17.65
CA LYS A 367 28.54 9.87 -16.32
C LYS A 367 27.65 8.73 -15.83
N LYS A 368 27.85 8.33 -14.56
CA LYS A 368 27.06 7.27 -13.92
C LYS A 368 25.55 7.56 -13.95
N ALA A 369 25.15 8.80 -13.65
CA ALA A 369 23.73 9.20 -13.66
C ALA A 369 23.05 9.06 -15.02
N ASP A 370 23.76 9.37 -16.11
CA ASP A 370 23.23 9.24 -17.48
C ASP A 370 23.13 7.76 -17.86
N LYS A 371 24.11 6.97 -17.47
CA LYS A 371 24.10 5.52 -17.68
C LYS A 371 22.95 4.85 -16.93
N ASP A 372 22.75 5.19 -15.66
CA ASP A 372 21.65 4.66 -14.84
C ASP A 372 20.29 5.05 -15.42
N PHE A 373 20.14 6.27 -15.93
CA PHE A 373 18.92 6.71 -16.60
C PHE A 373 18.65 5.91 -17.89
N ILE A 374 19.67 5.69 -18.74
CA ILE A 374 19.52 4.88 -19.96
C ILE A 374 19.16 3.44 -19.62
N LEU A 375 19.79 2.85 -18.58
CA LEU A 375 19.47 1.50 -18.14
C LEU A 375 18.02 1.38 -17.60
N SER A 376 17.54 2.41 -16.89
CA SER A 376 16.14 2.43 -16.41
C SER A 376 15.15 2.48 -17.58
N ARG A 377 15.46 3.21 -18.66
CA ARG A 377 14.64 3.24 -19.89
C ARG A 377 14.60 1.89 -20.60
N ILE A 378 15.77 1.23 -20.72
CA ILE A 378 15.84 -0.13 -21.28
C ILE A 378 14.97 -1.08 -20.46
N ALA A 379 15.06 -1.03 -19.14
CA ALA A 379 14.26 -1.85 -18.25
C ALA A 379 12.75 -1.58 -18.42
N SER A 380 12.36 -0.32 -18.57
CA SER A 380 10.98 0.09 -18.79
C SER A 380 10.41 -0.40 -20.14
N LEU A 381 11.24 -0.37 -21.20
CA LEU A 381 10.86 -0.80 -22.54
C LEU A 381 10.80 -2.34 -22.69
N THR A 382 11.66 -3.06 -21.96
CA THR A 382 11.77 -4.53 -22.00
C THR A 382 11.04 -5.21 -20.86
N GLY A 383 10.61 -4.47 -19.85
CA GLY A 383 9.93 -4.98 -18.66
C GLY A 383 8.63 -5.71 -19.03
N GLY A 384 8.47 -6.90 -18.47
CA GLY A 384 7.22 -7.65 -18.59
C GLY A 384 6.21 -7.17 -17.55
N ILE A 385 4.94 -7.33 -17.87
CA ILE A 385 3.83 -7.23 -16.91
C ILE A 385 3.29 -8.64 -16.71
N GLY A 386 3.27 -9.08 -15.45
CA GLY A 386 2.59 -10.32 -15.07
C GLY A 386 1.13 -10.00 -14.75
N VAL A 387 0.22 -10.78 -15.30
CA VAL A 387 -1.21 -10.72 -14.98
C VAL A 387 -1.59 -12.05 -14.35
N ILE A 388 -1.94 -12.02 -13.07
CA ILE A 388 -2.45 -13.19 -12.35
C ILE A 388 -3.98 -13.13 -12.42
N ARG A 389 -4.61 -14.15 -13.00
CA ARG A 389 -6.06 -14.29 -13.06
C ARG A 389 -6.50 -15.28 -11.99
N VAL A 390 -7.19 -14.76 -11.00
CA VAL A 390 -7.63 -15.55 -9.84
C VAL A 390 -8.97 -16.21 -10.14
N GLY A 391 -8.97 -17.54 -10.10
CA GLY A 391 -10.17 -18.38 -10.23
C GLY A 391 -10.90 -18.57 -8.91
N GLY A 392 -12.02 -19.28 -8.96
CA GLY A 392 -12.79 -19.70 -7.80
C GLY A 392 -14.09 -20.37 -8.23
N ASN A 393 -14.59 -21.30 -7.42
CA ASN A 393 -15.83 -22.02 -7.71
C ASN A 393 -17.07 -21.21 -7.33
N THR A 394 -16.92 -20.25 -6.40
CA THR A 394 -17.96 -19.32 -5.97
C THR A 394 -17.41 -17.90 -5.95
N ASP A 395 -18.28 -16.90 -6.06
CA ASP A 395 -17.90 -15.49 -6.00
C ASP A 395 -17.23 -15.11 -4.66
N LEU A 396 -17.64 -15.76 -3.57
CA LEU A 396 -17.05 -15.54 -2.24
C LEU A 396 -15.65 -16.13 -2.14
N GLU A 397 -15.45 -17.35 -2.63
CA GLU A 397 -14.14 -18.00 -2.68
C GLU A 397 -13.18 -17.21 -3.59
N GLN A 398 -13.63 -16.83 -4.80
CA GLN A 398 -12.84 -16.05 -5.72
C GLN A 398 -12.45 -14.68 -5.14
N LYS A 399 -13.37 -14.03 -4.42
CA LYS A 399 -13.09 -12.73 -3.80
C LYS A 399 -12.04 -12.86 -2.69
N GLU A 400 -12.16 -13.87 -1.83
CA GLU A 400 -11.21 -14.11 -0.74
C GLU A 400 -9.83 -14.45 -1.30
N LEU A 401 -9.78 -15.34 -2.30
CA LEU A 401 -8.53 -15.70 -2.97
C LEU A 401 -7.90 -14.50 -3.71
N TYR A 402 -8.73 -13.65 -4.34
CA TYR A 402 -8.28 -12.44 -5.01
C TYR A 402 -7.61 -11.47 -4.01
N ASP A 403 -8.26 -11.19 -2.87
CA ASP A 403 -7.73 -10.29 -1.85
C ASP A 403 -6.39 -10.85 -1.31
N ARG A 404 -6.30 -12.15 -1.06
CA ARG A 404 -5.09 -12.85 -0.62
C ARG A 404 -3.94 -12.80 -1.63
N VAL A 405 -4.22 -13.01 -2.91
CA VAL A 405 -3.22 -12.92 -4.00
C VAL A 405 -2.73 -11.49 -4.16
N ASP A 406 -3.61 -10.50 -4.05
CA ASP A 406 -3.27 -9.10 -4.17
C ASP A 406 -2.35 -8.62 -3.03
N ASP A 407 -2.66 -9.02 -1.80
CA ASP A 407 -1.81 -8.77 -0.62
C ASP A 407 -0.43 -9.39 -0.79
N ALA A 408 -0.36 -10.64 -1.24
CA ALA A 408 0.91 -11.32 -1.47
C ALA A 408 1.74 -10.68 -2.61
N VAL A 409 1.11 -10.23 -3.68
CA VAL A 409 1.79 -9.48 -4.77
C VAL A 409 2.34 -8.15 -4.24
N CYS A 410 1.56 -7.43 -3.43
CA CYS A 410 1.99 -6.18 -2.81
C CYS A 410 3.14 -6.38 -1.81
N ALA A 411 3.09 -7.45 -1.00
CA ALA A 411 4.17 -7.80 -0.07
C ALA A 411 5.47 -8.15 -0.80
N VAL A 412 5.40 -8.94 -1.87
CA VAL A 412 6.57 -9.26 -2.72
C VAL A 412 7.15 -7.99 -3.35
N ARG A 413 6.31 -7.08 -3.85
CA ARG A 413 6.76 -5.78 -4.37
C ARG A 413 7.48 -4.98 -3.30
N SER A 414 6.91 -4.87 -2.11
CA SER A 414 7.49 -4.17 -0.96
C SER A 414 8.83 -4.79 -0.53
N ALA A 415 8.95 -6.12 -0.58
CA ALA A 415 10.20 -6.83 -0.33
C ALA A 415 11.27 -6.56 -1.39
N LEU A 416 10.89 -6.49 -2.67
CA LEU A 416 11.81 -6.15 -3.76
C LEU A 416 12.31 -4.71 -3.69
N GLU A 417 11.49 -3.79 -3.16
CA GLU A 417 11.84 -2.36 -3.01
C GLU A 417 12.81 -2.10 -1.85
N GLU A 418 12.55 -2.66 -0.66
CA GLU A 418 13.28 -2.32 0.57
C GLU A 418 13.96 -3.52 1.24
N GLY A 419 13.88 -4.71 0.64
CA GLY A 419 14.44 -5.93 1.22
C GLY A 419 13.53 -6.58 2.28
N VAL A 420 14.08 -7.57 2.95
CA VAL A 420 13.40 -8.39 3.96
C VAL A 420 14.09 -8.37 5.31
N LEU A 421 13.32 -8.62 6.35
CA LEU A 421 13.70 -8.72 7.75
C LEU A 421 13.29 -10.09 8.30
N PRO A 422 13.82 -10.55 9.46
CA PRO A 422 13.24 -11.67 10.18
C PRO A 422 11.77 -11.43 10.49
N GLY A 423 10.91 -12.38 10.12
CA GLY A 423 9.47 -12.26 10.23
C GLY A 423 8.90 -12.56 11.61
N GLY A 424 7.57 -12.72 11.67
CA GLY A 424 6.88 -13.10 12.90
C GLY A 424 6.97 -12.07 14.02
N GLY A 425 7.18 -10.80 13.72
CA GLY A 425 7.35 -9.72 14.69
C GLY A 425 8.75 -9.65 15.33
N VAL A 426 9.66 -10.59 15.00
CA VAL A 426 11.00 -10.66 15.63
C VAL A 426 11.88 -9.47 15.25
N ALA A 427 11.73 -8.90 14.06
CA ALA A 427 12.47 -7.69 13.69
C ALA A 427 12.18 -6.52 14.66
N LEU A 428 10.91 -6.32 15.03
CA LEU A 428 10.50 -5.30 16.01
C LEU A 428 10.94 -5.68 17.43
N TYR A 429 10.85 -6.95 17.78
CA TYR A 429 11.33 -7.44 19.07
C TYR A 429 12.85 -7.24 19.26
N ASN A 430 13.65 -7.41 18.22
CA ASN A 430 15.08 -7.10 18.26
C ASN A 430 15.35 -5.61 18.53
N GLU A 431 14.51 -4.71 18.05
CA GLU A 431 14.59 -3.27 18.37
C GLU A 431 14.14 -2.98 19.81
N HIS A 432 13.09 -3.68 20.30
CA HIS A 432 12.72 -3.67 21.72
C HIS A 432 13.92 -4.01 22.61
N GLN A 433 14.60 -5.13 22.36
CA GLN A 433 15.77 -5.55 23.15
C GLN A 433 16.87 -4.47 23.18
N LYS A 434 17.12 -3.80 22.06
CA LYS A 434 18.11 -2.71 22.01
C LYS A 434 17.70 -1.51 22.87
N ILE A 435 16.41 -1.16 22.86
CA ILE A 435 15.88 -0.08 23.68
C ILE A 435 15.98 -0.47 25.16
N GLU A 436 15.61 -1.70 25.52
CA GLU A 436 15.74 -2.22 26.89
C GLU A 436 17.19 -2.16 27.38
N MET A 437 18.14 -2.57 26.57
CA MET A 437 19.57 -2.47 26.93
C MET A 437 19.99 -1.01 27.18
N LYS A 438 19.51 -0.05 26.37
CA LYS A 438 19.79 1.37 26.58
C LYS A 438 19.12 1.91 27.85
N LEU A 439 17.90 1.44 28.16
CA LEU A 439 17.20 1.76 29.41
C LEU A 439 17.97 1.24 30.65
N LEU A 440 18.41 0.00 30.61
CA LEU A 440 19.21 -0.63 31.68
C LEU A 440 20.57 0.04 31.87
N ASN A 441 21.19 0.52 30.80
CA ASN A 441 22.47 1.24 30.85
C ASN A 441 22.32 2.74 31.16
N GLU A 442 21.11 3.22 31.47
CA GLU A 442 20.81 4.62 31.78
C GLU A 442 21.28 5.61 30.70
N GLU A 443 21.21 5.20 29.42
CA GLU A 443 21.65 6.03 28.31
C GLU A 443 20.70 7.23 28.05
N TYR A 444 19.42 7.09 28.42
CA TYR A 444 18.41 8.16 28.31
C TYR A 444 18.50 9.12 29.51
N LYS A 445 19.13 10.29 29.28
CA LYS A 445 19.38 11.27 30.35
C LYS A 445 18.18 12.15 30.68
N LYS A 446 17.24 12.31 29.76
CA LYS A 446 16.04 13.11 29.98
C LYS A 446 14.89 12.21 30.37
N SER A 447 14.13 12.62 31.35
CA SER A 447 12.95 11.90 31.84
C SER A 447 11.93 11.64 30.72
N GLU A 448 11.74 12.61 29.82
CA GLU A 448 10.80 12.48 28.71
C GLU A 448 11.26 11.44 27.66
N ASP A 449 12.58 11.36 27.41
CA ASP A 449 13.15 10.37 26.47
C ASP A 449 13.07 8.96 27.08
N LEU A 450 13.26 8.85 28.40
CA LEU A 450 13.13 7.58 29.13
C LEU A 450 11.69 7.05 29.06
N VAL A 451 10.70 7.88 29.36
CA VAL A 451 9.28 7.50 29.27
C VAL A 451 8.90 7.14 27.84
N ALA A 452 9.34 7.89 26.84
CA ALA A 452 9.08 7.60 25.45
C ALA A 452 9.72 6.27 25.00
N ALA A 453 10.94 5.98 25.48
CA ALA A 453 11.64 4.73 25.18
C ALA A 453 10.91 3.52 25.82
N ALA A 454 10.44 3.64 27.06
CA ALA A 454 9.66 2.59 27.72
C ALA A 454 8.35 2.29 26.95
N ILE A 455 7.60 3.33 26.56
CA ILE A 455 6.37 3.20 25.76
C ILE A 455 6.66 2.47 24.43
N LEU A 456 7.69 2.90 23.72
CA LEU A 456 8.03 2.29 22.43
C LEU A 456 8.50 0.85 22.58
N SER A 457 9.34 0.58 23.59
CA SER A 457 9.87 -0.74 23.89
C SER A 457 8.75 -1.75 24.11
N GLU A 458 7.79 -1.43 24.96
CA GLU A 458 6.66 -2.31 25.25
C GLU A 458 5.79 -2.56 24.03
N ALA A 459 5.50 -1.51 23.26
CA ALA A 459 4.70 -1.65 22.05
C ALA A 459 5.36 -2.53 20.97
N LEU A 460 6.68 -2.48 20.82
CA LEU A 460 7.43 -3.29 19.84
C LEU A 460 7.37 -4.80 20.11
N CYS A 461 7.07 -5.22 21.35
CA CYS A 461 6.82 -6.62 21.70
C CYS A 461 5.44 -7.12 21.25
N SER A 462 4.45 -6.24 21.13
CA SER A 462 3.04 -6.61 20.94
C SER A 462 2.79 -7.55 19.76
N PRO A 463 3.41 -7.41 18.58
CA PRO A 463 3.16 -8.30 17.44
C PRO A 463 3.63 -9.74 17.69
N VAL A 464 4.85 -9.94 18.20
CA VAL A 464 5.36 -11.28 18.47
C VAL A 464 4.56 -11.97 19.58
N CYS A 465 4.20 -11.23 20.63
CA CYS A 465 3.35 -11.74 21.71
C CYS A 465 1.99 -12.19 21.20
N GLN A 466 1.35 -11.39 20.33
CA GLN A 466 0.05 -11.73 19.79
C GLN A 466 0.08 -12.97 18.89
N ILE A 467 1.12 -13.13 18.06
CA ILE A 467 1.30 -14.34 17.23
C ILE A 467 1.40 -15.59 18.11
N ILE A 468 2.13 -15.50 19.21
CA ILE A 468 2.31 -16.60 20.16
C ILE A 468 0.99 -16.94 20.87
N ILE A 469 0.23 -15.92 21.29
CA ILE A 469 -1.09 -16.09 21.91
C ILE A 469 -2.05 -16.79 20.95
N ASN A 470 -2.07 -16.37 19.69
CA ASN A 470 -2.95 -16.97 18.67
C ASN A 470 -2.58 -18.43 18.36
N ALA A 471 -1.36 -18.84 18.65
CA ALA A 471 -0.94 -20.24 18.52
C ALA A 471 -1.50 -21.17 19.60
N GLY A 472 -2.26 -20.65 20.57
CA GLY A 472 -2.93 -21.45 21.61
C GLY A 472 -2.02 -21.86 22.75
N SER A 473 -0.80 -21.35 22.82
CA SER A 473 0.08 -21.57 23.96
C SER A 473 -0.30 -20.66 25.11
N SER A 474 -0.22 -21.14 26.34
CA SER A 474 -0.36 -20.24 27.47
C SER A 474 0.75 -19.18 27.36
N PHE A 475 0.39 -17.93 27.60
CA PHE A 475 1.34 -16.80 27.54
C PHE A 475 2.60 -17.07 28.39
N ALA A 476 2.46 -17.78 29.50
CA ALA A 476 3.57 -18.11 30.39
C ALA A 476 4.55 -19.11 29.77
N ASP A 477 4.09 -20.20 29.17
CA ASP A 477 4.96 -21.29 28.72
C ASP A 477 5.75 -20.96 27.47
N VAL A 478 5.10 -20.26 26.52
CA VAL A 478 5.74 -19.89 25.24
C VAL A 478 6.51 -18.60 25.38
N TYR A 479 6.04 -17.63 26.16
CA TYR A 479 6.79 -16.44 26.50
C TYR A 479 8.13 -16.82 27.16
N GLU A 480 8.12 -17.71 28.15
CA GLU A 480 9.34 -18.17 28.82
C GLU A 480 10.28 -18.91 27.87
N THR A 481 9.78 -19.81 27.03
CA THR A 481 10.61 -20.59 26.13
C THR A 481 11.04 -19.78 24.89
N ALA A 482 10.14 -19.02 24.27
CA ALA A 482 10.45 -18.22 23.10
C ALA A 482 11.30 -17.00 23.46
N MET A 483 11.01 -16.30 24.57
CA MET A 483 11.76 -15.12 25.00
C MET A 483 13.14 -15.46 25.54
N LYS A 484 13.32 -16.52 26.30
CA LYS A 484 14.67 -16.99 26.72
C LYS A 484 15.55 -17.30 25.51
N ASN A 485 15.00 -17.85 24.45
CA ASN A 485 15.74 -18.21 23.25
C ASN A 485 15.92 -17.02 22.26
N LEU A 486 14.99 -16.04 22.23
CA LEU A 486 15.12 -14.82 21.44
C LEU A 486 16.28 -13.92 21.91
N VAL A 487 16.61 -13.97 23.21
CA VAL A 487 17.69 -13.17 23.82
C VAL A 487 19.08 -13.60 23.34
N THR A 488 19.26 -14.83 22.83
CA THR A 488 20.59 -15.39 22.61
C THR A 488 21.26 -15.02 21.30
N LYS A 489 20.49 -14.73 20.25
CA LYS A 489 21.07 -14.42 18.93
C LYS A 489 20.11 -13.62 18.05
N GLU A 490 20.63 -12.53 17.49
CA GLU A 490 19.89 -11.65 16.58
C GLU A 490 19.33 -12.41 15.35
N GLY A 491 18.06 -12.19 15.01
CA GLY A 491 17.40 -12.83 13.87
C GLY A 491 16.89 -14.25 14.13
N HIS A 492 17.17 -14.80 15.33
CA HIS A 492 16.64 -16.09 15.75
C HIS A 492 15.26 -15.91 16.39
N GLY A 493 14.39 -16.86 16.18
CA GLY A 493 13.04 -16.83 16.71
C GLY A 493 12.36 -18.19 16.61
N PHE A 494 11.11 -18.23 17.04
CA PHE A 494 10.29 -19.42 17.03
C PHE A 494 9.36 -19.41 15.82
N ASP A 495 9.50 -20.42 14.94
CA ASP A 495 8.58 -20.70 13.86
C ASP A 495 7.34 -21.40 14.42
N VAL A 496 6.29 -20.65 14.63
CA VAL A 496 5.03 -21.12 15.24
C VAL A 496 4.36 -22.21 14.39
N LYS A 497 4.46 -22.14 13.05
CA LYS A 497 3.85 -23.11 12.13
C LYS A 497 4.48 -24.50 12.25
N ASN A 498 5.81 -24.55 12.37
CA ASN A 498 6.56 -25.82 12.40
C ASN A 498 7.09 -26.17 13.79
N ALA A 499 6.73 -25.41 14.84
CA ALA A 499 7.12 -25.59 16.23
C ALA A 499 8.64 -25.79 16.40
N ARG A 500 9.46 -24.96 15.76
CA ARG A 500 10.92 -25.04 15.79
C ARG A 500 11.56 -23.68 16.01
N TYR A 501 12.71 -23.68 16.66
CA TYR A 501 13.52 -22.50 16.91
C TYR A 501 14.75 -22.45 15.99
N GLY A 502 15.12 -21.29 15.47
CA GLY A 502 16.28 -21.12 14.63
C GLY A 502 16.38 -19.74 13.96
N ASP A 503 17.29 -19.60 12.99
CA ASP A 503 17.38 -18.39 12.16
C ASP A 503 16.12 -18.30 11.28
N LEU A 504 15.30 -17.28 11.52
CA LEU A 504 14.02 -17.12 10.84
C LEU A 504 14.18 -16.89 9.32
N ILE A 505 15.27 -16.22 8.91
CA ILE A 505 15.55 -15.99 7.49
C ILE A 505 15.88 -17.30 6.79
N GLU A 506 16.69 -18.16 7.42
CA GLU A 506 17.02 -19.49 6.89
C GLU A 506 15.80 -20.42 6.86
N MET A 507 14.92 -20.29 7.85
CA MET A 507 13.66 -21.03 7.94
C MET A 507 12.57 -20.52 6.99
N GLY A 508 12.80 -19.39 6.29
CA GLY A 508 11.84 -18.79 5.38
C GLY A 508 10.77 -17.95 6.09
N VAL A 509 10.88 -17.69 7.39
CA VAL A 509 9.95 -16.79 8.12
C VAL A 509 10.47 -15.37 8.01
N ILE A 510 9.99 -14.64 7.02
CA ILE A 510 10.49 -13.33 6.63
C ILE A 510 9.36 -12.33 6.36
N ASP A 511 9.59 -11.07 6.74
CA ASP A 511 8.66 -9.97 6.50
C ASP A 511 9.32 -8.90 5.61
N PRO A 512 8.57 -8.24 4.69
CA PRO A 512 9.09 -7.11 3.94
C PRO A 512 9.42 -5.94 4.87
N CYS A 513 10.60 -5.35 4.71
CA CYS A 513 11.04 -4.21 5.52
C CYS A 513 10.07 -3.02 5.41
N LYS A 514 9.59 -2.73 4.21
CA LYS A 514 8.63 -1.64 3.95
C LYS A 514 7.32 -1.85 4.73
N VAL A 515 6.79 -3.07 4.76
CA VAL A 515 5.56 -3.42 5.51
C VAL A 515 5.74 -3.15 7.00
N THR A 516 6.80 -3.71 7.58
CA THR A 516 7.07 -3.60 9.03
C THR A 516 7.26 -2.14 9.47
N ARG A 517 8.05 -1.35 8.72
CA ARG A 517 8.31 0.05 9.09
C ARG A 517 7.10 0.97 8.89
N VAL A 518 6.33 0.76 7.79
CA VAL A 518 5.12 1.57 7.51
C VAL A 518 4.06 1.30 8.56
N ALA A 519 3.87 0.04 8.94
CA ALA A 519 2.97 -0.33 10.04
C ALA A 519 3.34 0.39 11.34
N LEU A 520 4.63 0.41 11.71
CA LEU A 520 5.11 1.11 12.90
C LEU A 520 4.90 2.64 12.80
N GLN A 521 5.23 3.26 11.66
CA GLN A 521 5.09 4.70 11.46
C GLN A 521 3.63 5.15 11.54
N ASN A 522 2.72 4.41 10.91
CA ASN A 522 1.29 4.71 10.94
C ASN A 522 0.69 4.48 12.34
N ALA A 523 1.11 3.41 13.02
CA ALA A 523 0.71 3.13 14.41
C ALA A 523 1.10 4.27 15.35
N VAL A 524 2.35 4.73 15.29
CA VAL A 524 2.84 5.85 16.12
C VAL A 524 2.11 7.16 15.78
N SER A 525 1.87 7.44 14.49
CA SER A 525 1.13 8.63 14.07
C SER A 525 -0.28 8.70 14.67
N VAL A 526 -1.01 7.58 14.63
CA VAL A 526 -2.36 7.49 15.20
C VAL A 526 -2.32 7.49 16.73
N ALA A 527 -1.41 6.75 17.35
CA ALA A 527 -1.24 6.74 18.80
C ALA A 527 -0.92 8.14 19.36
N VAL A 528 -0.01 8.88 18.73
CA VAL A 528 0.32 10.27 19.11
C VAL A 528 -0.90 11.18 18.99
N SER A 529 -1.69 11.05 17.93
CA SER A 529 -2.91 11.83 17.74
C SER A 529 -3.93 11.55 18.85
N ILE A 530 -4.17 10.29 19.18
CA ILE A 530 -5.09 9.88 20.25
C ILE A 530 -4.58 10.38 21.62
N LEU A 531 -3.30 10.15 21.92
CA LEU A 531 -2.70 10.53 23.20
C LEU A 531 -2.61 12.05 23.39
N SER A 532 -2.48 12.83 22.33
CA SER A 532 -2.48 14.30 22.42
C SER A 532 -3.87 14.89 22.60
N THR A 533 -4.93 14.12 22.35
CA THR A 533 -6.32 14.58 22.44
C THR A 533 -6.71 14.84 23.90
N ASN A 534 -7.33 16.00 24.16
CA ASN A 534 -7.86 16.39 25.45
C ASN A 534 -9.35 16.74 25.42
N ALA A 535 -9.89 17.02 24.22
CA ALA A 535 -11.30 17.30 24.01
C ALA A 535 -11.82 16.50 22.82
N ILE A 536 -12.97 15.91 22.98
CA ILE A 536 -13.64 15.12 21.95
C ILE A 536 -14.99 15.76 21.69
N ILE A 537 -15.28 16.02 20.42
CA ILE A 537 -16.50 16.66 19.98
C ILE A 537 -17.21 15.70 19.02
N THR A 538 -18.36 15.19 19.44
CA THR A 538 -19.20 14.32 18.60
C THR A 538 -20.52 15.01 18.28
N MET A 539 -21.26 14.49 17.30
CA MET A 539 -22.63 14.92 17.03
C MET A 539 -23.53 14.41 18.15
N ALA A 540 -24.28 15.29 18.80
CA ALA A 540 -25.28 14.85 19.75
C ALA A 540 -26.35 14.04 19.01
N ARG A 541 -26.60 12.80 19.48
CA ARG A 541 -27.69 11.96 18.98
C ARG A 541 -28.92 12.22 19.84
N THR A 542 -29.93 12.87 19.29
CA THR A 542 -31.26 12.87 19.88
C THR A 542 -31.83 11.45 19.71
N TYR A 543 -31.96 10.71 20.80
CA TYR A 543 -32.77 9.50 20.81
C TYR A 543 -34.23 9.97 20.71
N GLU A 544 -34.79 9.96 19.52
CA GLU A 544 -36.27 9.90 19.43
C GLU A 544 -36.66 8.52 19.96
N ALA A 545 -37.28 8.55 21.15
CA ALA A 545 -37.92 7.35 21.67
C ALA A 545 -39.01 6.93 20.68
N GLN A 546 -38.80 5.79 20.00
CA GLN A 546 -39.87 5.09 19.29
C GLN A 546 -40.74 4.34 20.26
#